data_02cc63a62af975ae498bc71a57a3df93
#
_entry.id   02cc63a62af975ae498bc71a57a3df93
#
_cell.length_a   1.000
_cell.length_b   1.000
_cell.length_c   1.000
_cell.angle_alpha   90.00
_cell.angle_beta   90.00
_cell.angle_gamma   90.00
#
_symmetry.space_group_name_H-M   'P 1'
#
loop_
_entity.id
_entity.type
_entity.pdbx_description
1 polymer ?
#
loop_
_entity_poly.entity_id
_entity_poly.type
_entity_poly.pdbx_seq_one_letter_code
_entity_poly.pdbx_strand_id
1 'polypeptide(L)' 'MTVAELKKWVWCEDCLDWKDAGEEVSFLNIAEGTSGEDVMTFACDKCGNQHKNFIVVKETRPKGG' A
#
# COMPACT_ATOMS: atom_id res chain seq x y z
N MET A 1 -1.83 27.13 8.05
CA MET A 1 -0.71 26.42 7.40
C MET A 1 -1.06 24.95 7.24
N THR A 2 -1.03 24.48 6.01
CA THR A 2 -1.43 23.09 5.73
C THR A 2 -0.23 22.17 5.79
N VAL A 3 -0.29 21.19 6.66
CA VAL A 3 0.72 20.15 6.70
C VAL A 3 0.32 19.10 5.69
N ALA A 4 1.19 18.79 4.75
CA ALA A 4 0.92 17.75 3.77
C ALA A 4 0.78 16.41 4.47
N GLU A 5 -0.33 15.74 4.24
CA GLU A 5 -0.55 14.42 4.83
C GLU A 5 0.20 13.37 4.02
N LEU A 6 0.98 12.57 4.74
CA LEU A 6 1.64 11.44 4.12
C LEU A 6 0.65 10.29 3.97
N LYS A 7 0.58 9.75 2.78
CA LYS A 7 -0.29 8.62 2.48
C LYS A 7 0.52 7.33 2.44
N LYS A 8 -0.14 6.25 2.74
CA LYS A 8 0.47 4.92 2.69
C LYS A 8 0.11 4.26 1.37
N TRP A 9 1.09 3.71 0.70
CA TRP A 9 0.92 3.09 -0.60
C TRP A 9 1.39 1.65 -0.56
N VAL A 10 0.69 0.76 -1.26
CA VAL A 10 1.07 -0.64 -1.39
C VAL A 10 1.07 -1.02 -2.87
N TRP A 11 1.97 -1.91 -3.23
CA TRP A 11 2.10 -2.35 -4.62
C TRP A 11 1.16 -3.51 -4.91
N CYS A 12 0.33 -3.36 -5.96
CA CYS A 12 -0.51 -4.44 -6.44
C CYS A 12 0.18 -5.13 -7.62
N GLU A 13 0.54 -6.39 -7.46
CA GLU A 13 1.27 -7.13 -8.48
C GLU A 13 0.41 -7.46 -9.71
N ASP A 14 -0.90 -7.57 -9.54
CA ASP A 14 -1.79 -7.85 -10.66
C ASP A 14 -2.07 -6.61 -11.49
N CYS A 15 -2.23 -5.46 -10.84
CA CYS A 15 -2.45 -4.20 -11.55
C CYS A 15 -1.15 -3.53 -11.99
N LEU A 16 -0.02 -3.99 -11.46
CA LEU A 16 1.30 -3.40 -11.70
C LEU A 16 1.31 -1.90 -11.42
N ASP A 17 0.71 -1.54 -10.29
CA ASP A 17 0.55 -0.15 -9.92
C ASP A 17 0.49 0.00 -8.40
N TRP A 18 0.78 1.18 -7.92
CA TRP A 18 0.65 1.51 -6.51
C TRP A 18 -0.80 1.82 -6.17
N LYS A 19 -1.25 1.35 -5.03
CA LYS A 19 -2.61 1.57 -4.56
C LYS A 19 -2.60 2.29 -3.22
N ASP A 20 -3.57 3.16 -3.02
CA ASP A 20 -3.75 3.83 -1.74
C ASP A 20 -4.17 2.78 -0.71
N ALA A 21 -3.36 2.61 0.33
CA ALA A 21 -3.60 1.57 1.33
C ALA A 21 -4.86 1.79 2.15
N GLY A 22 -5.40 3.02 2.13
CA GLY A 22 -6.61 3.34 2.89
C GLY A 22 -7.88 3.38 2.07
N GLU A 23 -7.78 3.56 0.74
CA GLU A 23 -8.95 3.78 -0.10
C GLU A 23 -9.10 2.81 -1.27
N GLU A 24 -7.99 2.39 -1.86
CA GLU A 24 -8.02 1.56 -3.05
C GLU A 24 -7.90 0.07 -2.78
N VAL A 25 -7.64 -0.31 -1.55
CA VAL A 25 -7.52 -1.71 -1.14
C VAL A 25 -8.21 -1.93 0.19
N SER A 26 -8.56 -3.18 0.46
CA SER A 26 -9.14 -3.55 1.74
C SER A 26 -8.04 -4.08 2.65
N PHE A 27 -7.88 -3.47 3.82
CA PHE A 27 -6.90 -3.90 4.81
C PHE A 27 -7.30 -5.25 5.41
N LEU A 28 -6.36 -6.19 5.44
CA LEU A 28 -6.59 -7.49 6.04
C LEU A 28 -5.73 -7.72 7.28
N ASN A 29 -4.43 -7.46 7.17
CA ASN A 29 -3.51 -7.68 8.28
C ASN A 29 -2.25 -6.85 8.08
N ILE A 30 -1.54 -6.61 9.17
CA ILE A 30 -0.25 -5.93 9.12
C ILE A 30 0.72 -6.68 10.03
N ALA A 31 1.96 -6.83 9.58
CA ALA A 31 3.00 -7.52 10.33
C ALA A 31 4.31 -6.76 10.21
N GLU A 32 5.12 -6.80 11.25
CA GLU A 32 6.45 -6.21 11.21
C GLU A 32 7.41 -7.11 10.43
N GLY A 33 8.13 -6.49 9.51
CA GLY A 33 9.19 -7.19 8.81
C GLY A 33 10.46 -7.27 9.65
N THR A 34 11.39 -8.09 9.19
CA THR A 34 12.65 -8.33 9.92
C THR A 34 13.52 -7.09 10.03
N SER A 35 13.35 -6.12 9.16
CA SER A 35 14.13 -4.88 9.15
C SER A 35 13.38 -3.69 9.73
N GLY A 36 12.31 -3.93 10.48
CA GLY A 36 11.49 -2.86 11.03
C GLY A 36 10.51 -2.25 10.04
N GLU A 37 10.39 -2.81 8.86
CA GLU A 37 9.45 -2.37 7.85
C GLU A 37 8.13 -3.14 8.02
N ASP A 38 7.02 -2.43 7.87
CA ASP A 38 5.72 -3.05 7.99
C ASP A 38 5.29 -3.68 6.66
N VAL A 39 4.80 -4.91 6.74
CA VAL A 39 4.24 -5.62 5.59
C VAL A 39 2.73 -5.70 5.77
N MET A 40 1.99 -5.18 4.82
CA MET A 40 0.54 -5.17 4.86
C MET A 40 -0.03 -6.24 3.92
N THR A 41 -0.96 -7.03 4.45
CA THR A 41 -1.77 -7.92 3.63
C THR A 41 -3.05 -7.21 3.29
N PHE A 42 -3.38 -7.17 2.02
CA PHE A 42 -4.53 -6.42 1.53
C PHE A 42 -5.19 -7.14 0.36
N ALA A 43 -6.45 -6.79 0.13
CA ALA A 43 -7.17 -7.24 -1.06
C ALA A 43 -7.36 -6.03 -1.97
N CYS A 44 -6.88 -6.13 -3.20
CA CYS A 44 -7.04 -5.06 -4.17
C CYS A 44 -8.50 -5.01 -4.64
N ASP A 45 -9.14 -3.86 -4.51
CA ASP A 45 -10.54 -3.72 -4.91
C ASP A 45 -10.75 -3.87 -6.40
N LYS A 46 -9.73 -3.57 -7.19
CA LYS A 46 -9.83 -3.63 -8.64
C LYS A 46 -9.68 -5.04 -9.19
N CYS A 47 -8.68 -5.77 -8.73
CA CYS A 47 -8.44 -7.13 -9.23
C CYS A 47 -9.06 -8.22 -8.33
N GLY A 48 -9.41 -7.86 -7.10
CA GLY A 48 -10.05 -8.79 -6.17
C GLY A 48 -9.12 -9.81 -5.53
N ASN A 49 -7.83 -9.74 -5.82
CA ASN A 49 -6.85 -10.68 -5.30
C ASN A 49 -6.17 -10.13 -4.05
N GLN A 50 -5.71 -11.03 -3.20
CA GLN A 50 -4.97 -10.66 -2.00
C GLN A 50 -3.48 -10.61 -2.31
N HIS A 51 -2.82 -9.60 -1.75
CA HIS A 51 -1.38 -9.41 -1.89
C HIS A 51 -0.77 -9.03 -0.56
N LYS A 52 0.53 -9.22 -0.46
CA LYS A 52 1.31 -8.85 0.72
C LYS A 52 2.52 -8.07 0.25
N ASN A 53 2.66 -6.84 0.72
CA ASN A 53 3.75 -5.98 0.29
C ASN A 53 4.12 -4.97 1.37
N PHE A 54 5.30 -4.38 1.23
CA PHE A 54 5.75 -3.32 2.13
C PHE A 54 4.92 -2.06 1.92
N ILE A 55 4.70 -1.35 3.03
CA ILE A 55 4.02 -0.07 2.98
C ILE A 55 5.05 1.02 2.68
N VAL A 56 4.74 1.86 1.69
CA VAL A 56 5.54 3.02 1.35
C VAL A 56 4.77 4.27 1.75
N VAL A 57 5.41 5.17 2.47
CA VAL A 57 4.79 6.41 2.93
C VAL A 57 5.29 7.56 2.07
N LYS A 58 4.39 8.17 1.32
CA LYS A 58 4.70 9.31 0.45
C LYS A 58 3.48 10.23 0.34
N GLU A 59 3.71 11.49 -0.02
CA GLU A 59 2.64 12.45 -0.21
C GLU A 59 1.81 12.16 -1.46
N THR A 60 2.48 11.66 -2.49
CA THR A 60 1.83 11.35 -3.76
C THR A 60 2.12 9.93 -4.17
N ARG A 61 1.34 9.43 -5.12
CA ARG A 61 1.50 8.05 -5.60
C ARG A 61 2.90 7.83 -6.16
N PRO A 62 3.62 6.80 -5.68
CA PRO A 62 4.92 6.45 -6.27
C PRO A 62 4.76 6.05 -7.72
N LYS A 63 5.80 6.23 -8.50
CA LYS A 63 5.76 5.85 -9.90
C LYS A 63 5.78 4.33 -10.03
N GLY A 64 4.92 3.82 -10.89
CA GLY A 64 4.90 2.40 -11.21
C GLY A 64 6.22 1.96 -11.84
N GLY A 65 6.61 0.74 -11.56
CA GLY A 65 7.88 0.14 -11.87
C GLY A 65 8.47 0.27 -13.26
#